data_b2abe2020e2765054cab2aa4f3b18ccd
#
_entry.id   b2abe2020e2765054cab2aa4f3b18ccd
#
_cell.length_a   1.000
_cell.length_b   1.000
_cell.length_c   1.000
_cell.angle_alpha   90.00
_cell.angle_beta   90.00
_cell.angle_gamma   90.00
#
_symmetry.space_group_name_H-M   'P 1'
#
loop_
_entity.id
_entity.type
_entity.pdbx_description
1 polymer ?
#
loop_
_entity_poly.entity_id
_entity_poly.type
_entity_poly.pdbx_seq_one_letter_code
_entity_poly.pdbx_strand_id
1 'polypeptide(L)' 'MSIPVLERQQELLRAMTPEQKIRASEALYRAAWDLKAAWLRNQYPDLSETQIQDAVRRLFRDAGG' A
#
# COMPACT_ATOMS: atom_id res chain seq x y z
N MET A 1 -3.01 -16.93 19.66
CA MET A 1 -2.64 -17.69 18.45
C MET A 1 -3.17 -17.03 17.20
N SER A 2 -2.29 -16.73 16.27
CA SER A 2 -2.62 -15.99 15.06
C SER A 2 -3.04 -16.89 13.88
N ILE A 3 -2.90 -18.21 14.04
CA ILE A 3 -3.10 -19.17 12.95
C ILE A 3 -4.52 -19.15 12.36
N PRO A 4 -5.61 -19.13 13.16
CA PRO A 4 -6.96 -19.10 12.59
C PRO A 4 -7.25 -17.85 11.75
N VAL A 5 -6.67 -16.71 12.14
CA VAL A 5 -6.85 -15.45 11.41
C VAL A 5 -6.14 -15.51 10.06
N LEU A 6 -4.90 -16.05 10.04
CA LEU A 6 -4.14 -16.21 8.82
C LEU A 6 -4.80 -17.18 7.85
N GLU A 7 -5.30 -18.29 8.34
CA GLU A 7 -6.00 -19.27 7.51
C GLU A 7 -7.26 -18.67 6.88
N ARG A 8 -8.02 -17.90 7.66
CA ARG A 8 -9.22 -17.24 7.18
C ARG A 8 -8.88 -16.20 6.10
N GLN A 9 -7.80 -15.44 6.27
CA GLN A 9 -7.34 -14.51 5.25
C GLN A 9 -6.93 -15.21 3.97
N GLN A 10 -6.22 -16.34 4.08
CA GLN A 10 -5.83 -17.13 2.93
C GLN A 10 -7.03 -17.69 2.19
N GLU A 11 -8.04 -18.17 2.91
CA GLU A 11 -9.28 -18.67 2.30
C GLU A 11 -10.02 -17.57 1.55
N LEU A 12 -10.10 -16.38 2.14
CA LEU A 12 -10.72 -15.22 1.49
C LEU A 12 -9.99 -14.85 0.20
N LEU A 13 -8.66 -14.86 0.24
CA LEU A 13 -7.85 -14.57 -0.95
C LEU A 13 -8.03 -15.62 -2.03
N ARG A 14 -8.14 -16.90 -1.65
CA ARG A 14 -8.36 -17.98 -2.60
C ARG A 14 -9.74 -17.92 -3.24
N ALA A 15 -10.74 -17.42 -2.49
CA ALA A 15 -12.10 -17.30 -2.97
C ALA A 15 -12.29 -16.13 -3.92
N MET A 16 -11.33 -15.20 -3.98
CA MET A 16 -11.43 -14.03 -4.85
C MET A 16 -11.22 -14.41 -6.30
N THR A 17 -12.02 -13.81 -7.19
CA THR A 17 -11.76 -13.86 -8.62
C THR A 17 -10.49 -13.09 -8.95
N PRO A 18 -9.83 -13.35 -10.11
CA PRO A 18 -8.67 -12.56 -10.51
C PRO A 18 -8.93 -11.06 -10.53
N GLU A 19 -10.12 -10.65 -10.97
CA GLU A 19 -10.51 -9.25 -10.98
C GLU A 19 -10.58 -8.67 -9.57
N GLN A 20 -11.18 -9.42 -8.63
CA GLN A 20 -11.26 -9.01 -7.24
C GLN A 20 -9.87 -8.90 -6.60
N LYS A 21 -8.95 -9.82 -6.93
CA LYS A 21 -7.58 -9.76 -6.45
C LYS A 21 -6.85 -8.51 -6.93
N ILE A 22 -7.06 -8.15 -8.19
CA ILE A 22 -6.45 -6.95 -8.76
C ILE A 22 -6.96 -5.70 -8.04
N ARG A 23 -8.28 -5.60 -7.83
CA ARG A 23 -8.88 -4.47 -7.12
C ARG A 23 -8.39 -4.37 -5.68
N ALA A 24 -8.29 -5.52 -5.00
CA ALA A 24 -7.79 -5.56 -3.62
C ALA A 24 -6.32 -5.11 -3.57
N SER A 25 -5.50 -5.55 -4.52
CA SER A 25 -4.10 -5.15 -4.62
C SER A 25 -3.96 -3.66 -4.88
N GLU A 26 -4.79 -3.11 -5.77
CA GLU A 26 -4.79 -1.67 -6.06
C GLU A 26 -5.19 -0.86 -4.84
N ALA A 27 -6.20 -1.31 -4.09
CA ALA A 27 -6.66 -0.62 -2.89
C ALA A 27 -5.57 -0.62 -1.81
N LEU A 28 -4.89 -1.76 -1.62
CA LEU A 28 -3.79 -1.87 -0.68
C LEU A 28 -2.61 -0.97 -1.08
N TYR A 29 -2.28 -0.95 -2.36
CA TYR A 29 -1.21 -0.12 -2.90
C TYR A 29 -1.52 1.36 -2.66
N ARG A 30 -2.75 1.77 -2.94
CA ARG A 30 -3.19 3.15 -2.74
C ARG A 30 -3.14 3.54 -1.26
N ALA A 31 -3.61 2.65 -0.38
CA ALA A 31 -3.57 2.89 1.06
C ALA A 31 -2.13 3.06 1.56
N ALA A 32 -1.22 2.22 1.08
CA ALA A 32 0.19 2.32 1.43
C ALA A 32 0.81 3.61 0.91
N TRP A 33 0.45 4.01 -0.30
CA TRP A 33 0.89 5.27 -0.89
C TRP A 33 0.44 6.46 -0.04
N ASP A 34 -0.86 6.51 0.28
CA ASP A 34 -1.42 7.60 1.06
C ASP A 34 -0.79 7.69 2.45
N LEU A 35 -0.54 6.55 3.07
CA LEU A 35 0.11 6.50 4.38
C LEU A 35 1.54 7.05 4.31
N LYS A 36 2.31 6.66 3.30
CA LYS A 36 3.67 7.17 3.12
C LYS A 36 3.67 8.66 2.82
N ALA A 37 2.75 9.12 1.98
CA ALA A 37 2.62 10.54 1.66
C ALA A 37 2.28 11.35 2.90
N ALA A 38 1.36 10.88 3.71
CA ALA A 38 0.99 11.53 4.97
C ALA A 38 2.17 11.60 5.94
N TRP A 39 2.93 10.52 6.03
CA TRP A 39 4.12 10.48 6.87
C TRP A 39 5.16 11.50 6.40
N LEU A 40 5.41 11.57 5.10
CA LEU A 40 6.36 12.52 4.54
C LEU A 40 5.93 13.97 4.77
N ARG A 41 4.63 14.27 4.63
CA ARG A 41 4.11 15.62 4.91
C ARG A 41 4.36 16.02 6.35
N ASN A 42 4.21 15.08 7.27
CA ASN A 42 4.43 15.32 8.68
C ASN A 42 5.92 15.49 9.01
N GLN A 43 6.78 14.68 8.41
CA GLN A 43 8.23 14.74 8.65
C GLN A 43 8.90 15.91 7.95
N TYR A 44 8.41 16.29 6.78
CA TYR A 44 9.01 17.31 5.93
C TYR A 44 7.96 18.32 5.48
N PRO A 45 7.50 19.20 6.40
CA PRO A 45 6.41 20.13 6.06
C PRO A 45 6.74 21.14 4.97
N ASP A 46 8.04 21.33 4.68
CA ASP A 46 8.49 22.28 3.66
C ASP A 46 8.41 21.72 2.23
N LEU A 47 8.21 20.41 2.09
CA LEU A 47 8.09 19.79 0.77
C LEU A 47 6.77 20.16 0.11
N SER A 48 6.81 20.47 -1.19
CA SER A 48 5.60 20.63 -1.98
C SER A 48 4.93 19.29 -2.19
N GLU A 49 3.64 19.33 -2.57
CA GLU A 49 2.88 18.10 -2.85
C GLU A 49 3.53 17.30 -3.98
N THR A 50 4.04 17.99 -5.01
CA THR A 50 4.76 17.33 -6.12
C THR A 50 5.99 16.59 -5.60
N GLN A 51 6.76 17.21 -4.73
CA GLN A 51 7.96 16.61 -4.15
C GLN A 51 7.61 15.39 -3.29
N ILE A 52 6.51 15.48 -2.53
CA ILE A 52 6.04 14.38 -1.71
C ILE A 52 5.64 13.18 -2.60
N GLN A 53 4.87 13.43 -3.66
CA GLN A 53 4.45 12.37 -4.57
C GLN A 53 5.65 11.72 -5.27
N ASP A 54 6.63 12.51 -5.67
CA ASP A 54 7.87 11.97 -6.26
C ASP A 54 8.64 11.11 -5.27
N ALA A 55 8.73 11.55 -4.02
CA ALA A 55 9.42 10.80 -2.98
C ALA A 55 8.75 9.46 -2.72
N VAL A 56 7.42 9.42 -2.65
CA VAL A 56 6.67 8.18 -2.48
C VAL A 56 6.91 7.25 -3.67
N ARG A 57 6.88 7.80 -4.87
CA ARG A 57 7.12 7.02 -6.09
C ARG A 57 8.49 6.35 -6.07
N ARG A 58 9.52 7.07 -5.62
CA ARG A 58 10.87 6.52 -5.49
C ARG A 58 10.94 5.42 -4.45
N LEU A 59 10.28 5.61 -3.30
CA LEU A 59 10.25 4.61 -2.25
C LEU A 59 9.63 3.30 -2.74
N PHE A 60 8.52 3.37 -3.46
CA PHE A 60 7.87 2.18 -3.98
C PHE A 60 8.66 1.53 -5.11
N ARG A 61 9.32 2.32 -5.94
CA ARG A 61 10.19 1.79 -6.98
C ARG A 61 11.33 0.99 -6.38
N ASP A 62 11.99 1.53 -5.36
CA ASP A 62 13.12 0.88 -4.71
C ASP A 62 12.68 -0.37 -3.94
N ALA A 63 11.52 -0.31 -3.29
CA ALA A 63 10.98 -1.45 -2.55
C ALA A 63 10.49 -2.57 -3.48
N GLY A 64 9.99 -2.21 -4.67
CA GLY A 64 9.48 -3.18 -5.62
C GLY A 64 10.53 -3.72 -6.59
N GLY A 65 11.70 -3.13 -6.58
CA GLY A 65 12.81 -3.52 -7.47
C GLY A 65 13.52 -4.75 -6.99
#